data_ae9b3f314b77e5239c709273b9708901
#
_entry.id   ae9b3f314b77e5239c709273b9708901
#
_cell.length_a   1.000
_cell.length_b   1.000
_cell.length_c   1.000
_cell.angle_alpha   90.00
_cell.angle_beta   90.00
_cell.angle_gamma   90.00
#
_symmetry.space_group_name_H-M   'P 1'
#
loop_
_entity.id
_entity.type
_entity.pdbx_description
1 polymer ?
#
loop_
_entity_poly.entity_id
_entity_poly.type
_entity_poly.pdbx_seq_one_letter_code
_entity_poly.pdbx_strand_id
1 'polypeptide(L)'
;VPAALPSPHLSVQRLTPSQWSALAAGATPPLGALGYGMAAAPGLAAVAARTLGAAGPRVDAWCSPAPLVDAGRCGGVHWRHDGHWLFGSLQLDETLEADGGMQALAQRAYQDVFATLAHTSCEHLLRLWNYLPDINGDGGGLERYRQFNLGRQQAFFDAQRPAFEGAPAACALGTQGGPFCVHFLAGRTQPLQVENPRQVSAYHYPSEYGPRSPSFSRAAVFDAGAGQVALLISGTASIVGHASLHAGDVAAQTRETLTNLEAVLSAARQRSSARFELDQLSLTVYVRHASDAAQVLSLLGDALGADAVALRDAVLLQGDVCRRELLVEIEAHAFAPGEVRA
;
A
#
# COMPACT_ATOMS: atom_id res chain seq x y z
N VAL A 1 -36.48 2.79 -5.91
CA VAL A 1 -35.22 2.49 -5.22
C VAL A 1 -34.83 3.76 -4.48
N PRO A 2 -34.68 3.76 -3.15
CA PRO A 2 -34.20 4.94 -2.44
C PRO A 2 -32.82 5.31 -2.98
N ALA A 3 -32.59 6.60 -3.23
CA ALA A 3 -31.28 7.09 -3.63
C ALA A 3 -30.26 6.67 -2.57
N ALA A 4 -29.17 6.05 -3.00
CA ALA A 4 -28.08 5.71 -2.09
C ALA A 4 -27.59 7.01 -1.43
N LEU A 5 -27.46 7.00 -0.11
CA LEU A 5 -26.86 8.14 0.59
C LEU A 5 -25.46 8.37 0.02
N PRO A 6 -25.06 9.63 -0.23
CA PRO A 6 -23.73 9.92 -0.75
C PRO A 6 -22.67 9.36 0.20
N SER A 7 -21.63 8.80 -0.37
CA SER A 7 -20.49 8.26 0.40
C SER A 7 -19.85 9.37 1.24
N PRO A 8 -19.55 9.13 2.53
CA PRO A 8 -18.80 10.08 3.33
C PRO A 8 -17.40 10.25 2.71
N HIS A 9 -16.89 11.47 2.76
CA HIS A 9 -15.60 11.81 2.16
C HIS A 9 -14.44 11.09 2.87
N LEU A 10 -13.75 10.21 2.15
CA LEU A 10 -12.49 9.62 2.61
C LEU A 10 -11.34 10.58 2.31
N SER A 11 -10.46 10.78 3.28
CA SER A 11 -9.26 11.58 3.13
C SER A 11 -8.07 10.98 3.89
N VAL A 12 -6.87 11.42 3.54
CA VAL A 12 -5.64 11.08 4.26
C VAL A 12 -4.98 12.36 4.72
N GLN A 13 -4.51 12.36 5.97
CA GLN A 13 -3.73 13.43 6.53
C GLN A 13 -2.35 12.90 6.91
N ARG A 14 -1.28 13.45 6.30
CA ARG A 14 0.09 13.16 6.70
C ARG A 14 0.49 14.08 7.84
N LEU A 15 0.72 13.51 9.02
CA LEU A 15 0.82 14.22 10.29
C LEU A 15 2.17 13.96 10.96
N THR A 16 2.58 14.91 11.81
CA THR A 16 3.60 14.68 12.83
C THR A 16 3.03 13.88 13.99
N PRO A 17 3.86 13.27 14.86
CA PRO A 17 3.38 12.55 16.05
C PRO A 17 2.48 13.38 16.98
N SER A 18 2.78 14.67 17.15
CA SER A 18 1.96 15.57 17.99
C SER A 18 0.58 15.87 17.38
N GLN A 19 0.54 16.10 16.06
CA GLN A 19 -0.71 16.27 15.32
C GLN A 19 -1.57 15.02 15.36
N TRP A 20 -0.94 13.82 15.20
CA TRP A 20 -1.62 12.55 15.37
C TRP A 20 -2.25 12.38 16.73
N SER A 21 -1.49 12.68 17.81
CA SER A 21 -2.01 12.57 19.18
C SER A 21 -3.23 13.46 19.41
N ALA A 22 -3.23 14.67 18.87
CA ALA A 22 -4.36 15.59 18.93
C ALA A 22 -5.58 15.07 18.14
N LEU A 23 -5.36 14.56 16.91
CA LEU A 23 -6.42 13.99 16.07
C LEU A 23 -7.04 12.74 16.70
N ALA A 24 -6.22 11.82 17.20
CA ALA A 24 -6.66 10.56 17.78
C ALA A 24 -7.48 10.76 19.08
N ALA A 25 -7.21 11.85 19.83
CA ALA A 25 -7.96 12.23 21.01
C ALA A 25 -9.22 13.07 20.71
N GLY A 26 -9.45 13.43 19.45
CA GLY A 26 -10.58 14.25 19.02
C GLY A 26 -11.91 13.52 19.08
N ALA A 27 -13.01 14.29 18.90
CA ALA A 27 -14.36 13.75 18.93
C ALA A 27 -14.68 12.78 17.77
N THR A 28 -14.00 12.92 16.65
CA THR A 28 -14.12 12.02 15.47
C THR A 28 -12.77 11.38 15.21
N PRO A 29 -12.47 10.23 15.86
CA PRO A 29 -11.22 9.54 15.65
C PRO A 29 -11.14 8.99 14.22
N PRO A 30 -9.92 8.92 13.63
CA PRO A 30 -9.74 8.35 12.29
C PRO A 30 -10.12 6.87 12.24
N LEU A 31 -10.42 6.38 11.04
CA LEU A 31 -10.64 4.95 10.75
C LEU A 31 -9.43 4.13 11.19
N GLY A 32 -8.24 4.64 10.89
CA GLY A 32 -6.96 4.06 11.26
C GLY A 32 -5.81 4.85 10.70
N ALA A 33 -4.59 4.43 11.01
CA ALA A 33 -3.40 5.12 10.54
C ALA A 33 -2.21 4.19 10.36
N LEU A 34 -1.30 4.57 9.46
CA LEU A 34 0.03 3.99 9.32
C LEU A 34 1.06 4.91 9.98
N GLY A 35 1.81 4.38 10.93
CA GLY A 35 2.86 5.12 11.64
C GLY A 35 4.25 4.71 11.14
N TYR A 36 4.98 5.67 10.62
CA TYR A 36 6.34 5.52 10.12
C TYR A 36 7.34 6.01 11.18
N GLY A 37 8.20 5.12 11.67
CA GLY A 37 9.13 5.43 12.77
C GLY A 37 8.43 5.61 14.12
N MET A 38 7.27 5.01 14.31
CA MET A 38 6.46 5.07 15.53
C MET A 38 6.16 3.67 16.05
N ALA A 39 5.93 3.56 17.36
CA ALA A 39 5.40 2.33 17.95
C ALA A 39 3.89 2.20 17.66
N ALA A 40 3.41 0.95 17.61
CA ALA A 40 1.98 0.66 17.47
C ALA A 40 1.19 1.19 18.68
N ALA A 41 -0.01 1.70 18.41
CA ALA A 41 -0.94 2.18 19.41
C ALA A 41 -2.39 1.90 18.93
N PRO A 42 -3.41 2.02 19.78
CA PRO A 42 -4.79 1.85 19.35
C PRO A 42 -5.13 2.77 18.16
N GLY A 43 -5.52 2.17 17.02
CA GLY A 43 -5.81 2.88 15.78
C GLY A 43 -4.59 3.31 14.95
N LEU A 44 -3.36 3.04 15.43
CA LEU A 44 -2.11 3.30 14.73
C LEU A 44 -1.37 1.98 14.48
N ALA A 45 -1.29 1.59 13.22
CA ALA A 45 -0.49 0.46 12.76
C ALA A 45 0.96 0.92 12.53
N ALA A 46 1.92 0.32 13.25
CA ALA A 46 3.33 0.64 13.07
C ALA A 46 3.89 -0.05 11.82
N VAL A 47 4.60 0.70 11.00
CA VAL A 47 5.44 0.17 9.93
C VAL A 47 6.84 -0.08 10.50
N ALA A 48 7.26 -1.34 10.54
CA ALA A 48 8.53 -1.77 11.13
C ALA A 48 9.73 -1.47 10.19
N ALA A 49 9.77 -0.27 9.62
CA ALA A 49 10.84 0.22 8.76
C ALA A 49 11.46 1.49 9.36
N ARG A 50 12.81 1.58 9.31
CA ARG A 50 13.52 2.74 9.81
C ARG A 50 13.27 3.95 8.91
N THR A 51 12.87 5.09 9.49
CA THR A 51 12.80 6.36 8.76
C THR A 51 14.20 6.86 8.39
N LEU A 52 14.32 7.38 7.16
CA LEU A 52 15.54 7.98 6.62
C LEU A 52 15.35 9.49 6.43
N GLY A 53 16.45 10.24 6.41
CA GLY A 53 16.41 11.70 6.24
C GLY A 53 15.99 12.47 7.49
N ALA A 54 15.85 13.80 7.33
CA ALA A 54 15.59 14.74 8.43
C ALA A 54 14.11 14.92 8.79
N ALA A 55 13.19 14.39 8.00
CA ALA A 55 11.75 14.62 8.20
C ALA A 55 11.18 13.99 9.48
N GLY A 56 11.89 13.00 10.05
CA GLY A 56 11.46 12.30 11.27
C GLY A 56 10.20 11.46 11.10
N PRO A 57 9.61 10.97 12.23
CA PRO A 57 8.41 10.15 12.19
C PRO A 57 7.21 10.86 11.58
N ARG A 58 6.36 10.10 10.86
CA ARG A 58 5.13 10.58 10.24
C ARG A 58 4.00 9.57 10.45
N VAL A 59 2.78 10.06 10.28
CA VAL A 59 1.56 9.26 10.36
C VAL A 59 0.67 9.58 9.16
N ASP A 60 0.26 8.58 8.42
CA ASP A 60 -0.82 8.71 7.44
C ASP A 60 -2.13 8.28 8.10
N ALA A 61 -2.94 9.26 8.48
CA ALA A 61 -4.23 9.06 9.14
C ALA A 61 -5.35 9.01 8.08
N TRP A 62 -6.07 7.90 8.01
CA TRP A 62 -7.23 7.69 7.15
C TRP A 62 -8.47 8.17 7.87
N CYS A 63 -9.08 9.22 7.35
CA CYS A 63 -10.15 9.98 7.99
C CYS A 63 -11.44 9.93 7.18
N SER A 64 -12.56 9.88 7.89
CA SER A 64 -13.89 10.11 7.36
C SER A 64 -14.63 11.08 8.30
N PRO A 65 -15.48 11.98 7.80
CA PRO A 65 -16.32 12.84 8.65
C PRO A 65 -17.46 12.08 9.31
N ALA A 66 -17.76 10.86 8.82
CA ALA A 66 -18.79 10.02 9.44
C ALA A 66 -18.27 9.45 10.77
N PRO A 67 -19.14 9.32 11.79
CA PRO A 67 -18.76 8.65 13.02
C PRO A 67 -18.46 7.18 12.76
N LEU A 68 -17.57 6.60 13.55
CA LEU A 68 -17.34 5.16 13.52
C LEU A 68 -18.64 4.44 13.89
N VAL A 69 -19.01 3.47 13.07
CA VAL A 69 -20.18 2.61 13.32
C VAL A 69 -19.81 1.47 14.24
N ASP A 70 -18.66 0.86 13.98
CA ASP A 70 -18.19 -0.28 14.78
C ASP A 70 -16.65 -0.42 14.67
N ALA A 71 -16.09 -1.15 15.64
CA ALA A 71 -14.68 -1.52 15.70
C ALA A 71 -14.56 -2.87 16.39
N GLY A 72 -13.65 -3.70 15.92
CA GLY A 72 -13.54 -5.04 16.48
C GLY A 72 -12.28 -5.78 16.08
N ARG A 73 -12.33 -7.08 16.31
CA ARG A 73 -11.27 -8.03 15.95
C ARG A 73 -11.89 -9.24 15.25
N CYS A 74 -11.25 -9.66 14.15
CA CYS A 74 -11.57 -10.90 13.45
C CYS A 74 -10.27 -11.66 13.20
N GLY A 75 -10.08 -12.82 13.82
CA GLY A 75 -8.78 -13.50 13.83
C GLY A 75 -7.67 -12.59 14.37
N GLY A 76 -6.63 -12.38 13.58
CA GLY A 76 -5.53 -11.43 13.87
C GLY A 76 -5.82 -9.98 13.51
N VAL A 77 -6.87 -9.70 12.76
CA VAL A 77 -7.20 -8.35 12.26
C VAL A 77 -7.90 -7.52 13.32
N HIS A 78 -7.35 -6.36 13.63
CA HIS A 78 -8.05 -5.26 14.30
C HIS A 78 -8.59 -4.32 13.24
N TRP A 79 -9.86 -3.94 13.31
CA TRP A 79 -10.52 -3.11 12.31
C TRP A 79 -11.42 -2.04 12.91
N ARG A 80 -11.66 -0.98 12.14
CA ARG A 80 -12.66 0.07 12.38
C ARG A 80 -13.35 0.42 11.08
N HIS A 81 -14.66 0.71 11.14
CA HIS A 81 -15.40 1.19 9.97
C HIS A 81 -16.47 2.22 10.34
N ASP A 82 -16.82 3.06 9.35
CA ASP A 82 -17.88 4.07 9.44
C ASP A 82 -19.15 3.68 8.66
N GLY A 83 -19.24 2.41 8.24
CA GLY A 83 -20.32 1.90 7.41
C GLY A 83 -20.08 2.04 5.89
N HIS A 84 -19.08 2.83 5.47
CA HIS A 84 -18.65 3.00 4.07
C HIS A 84 -17.20 2.59 3.83
N TRP A 85 -16.33 2.98 4.75
CA TRP A 85 -14.88 2.74 4.70
C TRP A 85 -14.45 1.93 5.90
N LEU A 86 -13.48 1.09 5.68
CA LEU A 86 -12.90 0.25 6.71
C LEU A 86 -11.37 0.33 6.63
N PHE A 87 -10.73 0.53 7.77
CA PHE A 87 -9.29 0.32 7.93
C PHE A 87 -9.06 -0.90 8.82
N GLY A 88 -8.23 -1.81 8.34
CA GLY A 88 -7.85 -3.02 9.07
C GLY A 88 -6.33 -3.17 9.16
N SER A 89 -5.88 -3.79 10.24
CA SER A 89 -4.47 -4.05 10.51
C SER A 89 -4.30 -5.36 11.25
N LEU A 90 -3.34 -6.17 10.82
CA LEU A 90 -2.91 -7.34 11.57
C LEU A 90 -1.39 -7.41 11.61
N GLN A 91 -0.89 -8.05 12.69
CA GLN A 91 0.53 -8.37 12.88
C GLN A 91 0.61 -9.81 13.37
N LEU A 92 1.43 -10.61 12.74
CA LEU A 92 1.68 -12.01 13.08
C LEU A 92 3.15 -12.19 13.41
N ASP A 93 3.42 -12.78 14.57
CA ASP A 93 4.77 -13.14 15.00
C ASP A 93 5.12 -14.52 14.43
N GLU A 94 6.14 -14.57 13.57
CA GLU A 94 6.58 -15.83 12.94
C GLU A 94 7.10 -16.86 13.94
N THR A 95 7.60 -16.44 15.10
CA THR A 95 8.10 -17.37 16.14
C THR A 95 6.97 -18.14 16.80
N LEU A 96 5.75 -17.63 16.74
CA LEU A 96 4.55 -18.27 17.30
C LEU A 96 3.85 -19.18 16.27
N GLU A 97 4.23 -19.12 15.01
CA GLU A 97 3.63 -19.84 13.88
C GLU A 97 4.64 -20.85 13.30
N ALA A 98 5.14 -21.76 14.14
CA ALA A 98 6.30 -22.63 13.83
C ALA A 98 6.10 -23.56 12.61
N ASP A 99 4.86 -23.87 12.22
CA ASP A 99 4.57 -24.84 11.18
C ASP A 99 4.10 -24.18 9.86
N GLY A 100 4.88 -24.31 8.79
CA GLY A 100 4.49 -23.92 7.43
C GLY A 100 5.10 -22.63 6.88
N GLY A 101 5.93 -21.92 7.65
CA GLY A 101 6.71 -20.77 7.20
C GLY A 101 5.86 -19.59 6.65
N MET A 102 6.48 -18.74 5.86
CA MET A 102 5.83 -17.53 5.31
C MET A 102 4.59 -17.84 4.44
N GLN A 103 4.53 -18.99 3.79
CA GLN A 103 3.36 -19.39 2.99
C GLN A 103 2.12 -19.56 3.87
N ALA A 104 2.21 -20.35 4.94
CA ALA A 104 1.08 -20.59 5.85
C ALA A 104 0.68 -19.31 6.58
N LEU A 105 1.67 -18.51 6.99
CA LEU A 105 1.45 -17.22 7.63
C LEU A 105 0.69 -16.23 6.74
N ALA A 106 1.11 -16.11 5.47
CA ALA A 106 0.43 -15.28 4.50
C ALA A 106 -0.99 -15.78 4.20
N GLN A 107 -1.18 -17.07 4.02
CA GLN A 107 -2.51 -17.65 3.78
C GLN A 107 -3.46 -17.32 4.94
N ARG A 108 -3.04 -17.56 6.18
CA ARG A 108 -3.83 -17.25 7.37
C ARG A 108 -4.14 -15.76 7.49
N ALA A 109 -3.14 -14.89 7.30
CA ALA A 109 -3.34 -13.45 7.35
C ALA A 109 -4.44 -12.97 6.39
N TYR A 110 -4.42 -13.47 5.16
CA TYR A 110 -5.41 -13.11 4.15
C TYR A 110 -6.78 -13.77 4.39
N GLN A 111 -6.83 -14.95 4.98
CA GLN A 111 -8.09 -15.55 5.46
C GLN A 111 -8.75 -14.66 6.51
N ASP A 112 -7.97 -14.15 7.48
CA ASP A 112 -8.48 -13.23 8.50
C ASP A 112 -8.93 -11.89 7.89
N VAL A 113 -8.20 -11.36 6.88
CA VAL A 113 -8.63 -10.18 6.12
C VAL A 113 -9.98 -10.44 5.45
N PHE A 114 -10.13 -11.53 4.71
CA PHE A 114 -11.38 -11.85 4.00
C PHE A 114 -12.54 -12.15 4.94
N ALA A 115 -12.29 -12.80 6.08
CA ALA A 115 -13.28 -12.98 7.13
C ALA A 115 -13.76 -11.63 7.69
N THR A 116 -12.83 -10.67 7.89
CA THR A 116 -13.18 -9.30 8.31
C THR A 116 -14.08 -8.61 7.28
N LEU A 117 -13.74 -8.70 5.98
CA LEU A 117 -14.56 -8.10 4.92
C LEU A 117 -15.96 -8.73 4.86
N ALA A 118 -16.07 -10.05 5.04
CA ALA A 118 -17.36 -10.75 5.06
C ALA A 118 -18.22 -10.38 6.29
N HIS A 119 -17.60 -9.93 7.37
CA HIS A 119 -18.28 -9.52 8.60
C HIS A 119 -18.76 -8.06 8.58
N THR A 120 -18.30 -7.28 7.60
CA THR A 120 -18.62 -5.85 7.46
C THR A 120 -19.31 -5.58 6.11
N SER A 121 -19.86 -4.38 5.95
CA SER A 121 -20.41 -3.95 4.66
C SER A 121 -19.35 -3.42 3.67
N CYS A 122 -18.08 -3.45 4.05
CA CYS A 122 -16.95 -2.94 3.24
C CYS A 122 -16.27 -4.11 2.50
N GLU A 123 -16.90 -4.61 1.45
CA GLU A 123 -16.50 -5.86 0.79
C GLU A 123 -15.34 -5.74 -0.17
N HIS A 124 -15.01 -4.53 -0.64
CA HIS A 124 -14.03 -4.30 -1.68
C HIS A 124 -12.71 -3.77 -1.12
N LEU A 125 -11.63 -4.53 -1.32
CA LEU A 125 -10.28 -4.07 -1.01
C LEU A 125 -9.88 -2.93 -1.96
N LEU A 126 -9.46 -1.81 -1.38
CA LEU A 126 -8.98 -0.65 -2.10
C LEU A 126 -7.44 -0.61 -2.13
N ARG A 127 -6.82 -0.97 -1.00
CA ARG A 127 -5.37 -0.96 -0.85
C ARG A 127 -4.92 -1.99 0.18
N LEU A 128 -3.75 -2.60 -0.08
CA LEU A 128 -3.04 -3.50 0.84
C LEU A 128 -1.59 -3.03 1.02
N TRP A 129 -1.11 -3.03 2.26
CA TRP A 129 0.30 -2.83 2.61
C TRP A 129 0.80 -4.08 3.31
N ASN A 130 1.83 -4.71 2.74
CA ASN A 130 2.43 -5.93 3.29
C ASN A 130 3.87 -5.64 3.67
N TYR A 131 4.23 -5.94 4.91
CA TYR A 131 5.59 -5.79 5.41
C TYR A 131 6.08 -7.15 5.91
N LEU A 132 7.12 -7.66 5.26
CA LEU A 132 7.65 -9.00 5.48
C LEU A 132 9.08 -8.90 6.05
N PRO A 133 9.37 -9.45 7.22
CA PRO A 133 10.76 -9.58 7.67
C PRO A 133 11.56 -10.41 6.68
N ASP A 134 12.77 -9.91 6.31
CA ASP A 134 13.70 -10.61 5.41
C ASP A 134 13.04 -11.13 4.12
N ILE A 135 12.32 -10.25 3.41
CA ILE A 135 11.50 -10.59 2.22
C ILE A 135 12.26 -11.41 1.17
N ASN A 136 13.56 -11.15 1.00
CA ASN A 136 14.43 -11.83 0.03
C ASN A 136 15.21 -13.01 0.68
N GLY A 137 14.98 -13.35 1.93
CA GLY A 137 15.60 -14.47 2.60
C GLY A 137 15.15 -15.82 2.06
N ASP A 138 15.94 -16.86 2.34
CA ASP A 138 15.54 -18.24 2.07
C ASP A 138 14.60 -18.74 3.15
N GLY A 139 13.44 -19.19 2.78
CA GLY A 139 12.43 -19.77 3.67
C GLY A 139 12.45 -21.30 3.68
N GLY A 140 13.60 -21.94 3.49
CA GLY A 140 13.71 -23.40 3.43
C GLY A 140 13.61 -23.95 2.00
N GLY A 141 14.36 -23.36 1.08
CA GLY A 141 14.45 -23.77 -0.33
C GLY A 141 13.59 -22.95 -1.30
N LEU A 142 12.82 -21.99 -0.78
CA LEU A 142 12.09 -21.01 -1.58
C LEU A 142 12.19 -19.65 -0.92
N GLU A 143 12.44 -18.61 -1.71
CA GLU A 143 12.49 -17.21 -1.23
C GLU A 143 11.18 -16.82 -0.51
N ARG A 144 11.29 -16.11 0.61
CA ARG A 144 10.15 -15.73 1.46
C ARG A 144 9.07 -14.94 0.70
N TYR A 145 9.45 -14.04 -0.20
CA TYR A 145 8.50 -13.34 -1.06
C TYR A 145 7.70 -14.29 -1.96
N ARG A 146 8.35 -15.35 -2.49
CA ARG A 146 7.68 -16.36 -3.31
C ARG A 146 6.72 -17.20 -2.47
N GLN A 147 7.11 -17.55 -1.25
CA GLN A 147 6.22 -18.22 -0.28
C GLN A 147 5.01 -17.34 0.08
N PHE A 148 5.24 -16.04 0.33
CA PHE A 148 4.16 -15.07 0.55
C PHE A 148 3.16 -15.06 -0.60
N ASN A 149 3.62 -15.02 -1.85
CA ASN A 149 2.73 -15.05 -3.01
C ASN A 149 1.93 -16.37 -3.12
N LEU A 150 2.52 -17.51 -2.74
CA LEU A 150 1.81 -18.79 -2.66
C LEU A 150 0.65 -18.73 -1.67
N GLY A 151 0.93 -18.33 -0.43
CA GLY A 151 -0.09 -18.28 0.63
C GLY A 151 -1.17 -17.25 0.35
N ARG A 152 -0.77 -16.05 -0.08
CA ARG A 152 -1.72 -14.98 -0.44
C ARG A 152 -2.66 -15.41 -1.56
N GLN A 153 -2.14 -15.91 -2.68
CA GLN A 153 -2.96 -16.31 -3.82
C GLN A 153 -3.89 -17.47 -3.44
N GLN A 154 -3.43 -18.42 -2.60
CA GLN A 154 -4.29 -19.49 -2.12
C GLN A 154 -5.47 -18.95 -1.33
N ALA A 155 -5.24 -18.01 -0.42
CA ALA A 155 -6.33 -17.38 0.35
C ALA A 155 -7.34 -16.62 -0.54
N PHE A 156 -6.89 -15.97 -1.62
CA PHE A 156 -7.79 -15.36 -2.61
C PHE A 156 -8.69 -16.40 -3.28
N PHE A 157 -8.14 -17.55 -3.67
CA PHE A 157 -8.92 -18.64 -4.28
C PHE A 157 -9.90 -19.25 -3.27
N ASP A 158 -9.45 -19.53 -2.04
CA ASP A 158 -10.29 -20.09 -0.99
C ASP A 158 -11.49 -19.18 -0.68
N ALA A 159 -11.29 -17.88 -0.72
CA ALA A 159 -12.33 -16.87 -0.51
C ALA A 159 -13.12 -16.50 -1.78
N GLN A 160 -12.85 -17.14 -2.92
CA GLN A 160 -13.45 -16.84 -4.22
C GLN A 160 -13.33 -15.36 -4.63
N ARG A 161 -12.17 -14.75 -4.31
CA ARG A 161 -11.89 -13.34 -4.61
C ARG A 161 -10.94 -13.19 -5.80
N PRO A 162 -11.01 -12.06 -6.55
CA PRO A 162 -10.16 -11.84 -7.71
C PRO A 162 -8.68 -11.81 -7.32
N ALA A 163 -7.92 -12.83 -7.72
CA ALA A 163 -6.47 -12.92 -7.54
C ALA A 163 -5.68 -12.35 -8.73
N PHE A 164 -6.37 -12.08 -9.83
CA PHE A 164 -5.84 -11.61 -11.11
C PHE A 164 -6.50 -10.28 -11.50
N GLU A 165 -7.23 -10.23 -12.61
CA GLU A 165 -8.05 -9.07 -12.94
C GLU A 165 -9.00 -8.75 -11.79
N GLY A 166 -9.03 -7.49 -11.36
CA GLY A 166 -9.77 -7.08 -10.17
C GLY A 166 -8.99 -7.16 -8.85
N ALA A 167 -7.72 -7.60 -8.86
CA ALA A 167 -6.89 -7.59 -7.68
C ALA A 167 -6.65 -6.14 -7.16
N PRO A 168 -6.58 -5.93 -5.84
CA PRO A 168 -6.41 -4.60 -5.27
C PRO A 168 -5.04 -4.00 -5.54
N ALA A 169 -4.90 -2.68 -5.39
CA ALA A 169 -3.60 -2.05 -5.32
C ALA A 169 -2.84 -2.52 -4.06
N ALA A 170 -1.54 -2.81 -4.19
CA ALA A 170 -0.75 -3.32 -3.06
C ALA A 170 0.74 -2.99 -3.17
N CYS A 171 1.43 -3.03 -2.03
CA CYS A 171 2.88 -3.16 -1.97
C CYS A 171 3.27 -4.40 -1.15
N ALA A 172 4.51 -4.85 -1.32
CA ALA A 172 5.14 -5.87 -0.49
C ALA A 172 6.60 -5.51 -0.27
N LEU A 173 6.92 -5.03 0.93
CA LEU A 173 8.21 -4.47 1.31
C LEU A 173 8.85 -5.34 2.38
N GLY A 174 10.17 -5.42 2.34
CA GLY A 174 10.96 -6.10 3.34
C GLY A 174 11.31 -5.20 4.51
N THR A 175 11.15 -5.73 5.71
CA THR A 175 11.66 -5.12 6.95
C THR A 175 12.86 -5.89 7.46
N GLN A 176 13.75 -5.22 8.21
CA GLN A 176 14.95 -5.86 8.78
C GLN A 176 14.65 -6.74 10.00
N GLY A 177 13.40 -6.82 10.39
CA GLY A 177 12.91 -7.60 11.52
C GLY A 177 11.50 -7.17 11.92
N GLY A 178 11.00 -7.71 13.03
CA GLY A 178 9.64 -7.46 13.49
C GLY A 178 8.64 -8.49 12.96
N PRO A 179 7.34 -8.29 13.19
CA PRO A 179 6.29 -9.20 12.73
C PRO A 179 6.03 -9.08 11.23
N PHE A 180 5.43 -10.11 10.66
CA PHE A 180 4.74 -10.00 9.38
C PHE A 180 3.47 -9.15 9.57
N CYS A 181 3.32 -8.10 8.75
CA CYS A 181 2.19 -7.18 8.88
C CYS A 181 1.40 -7.10 7.59
N VAL A 182 0.07 -7.05 7.72
CA VAL A 182 -0.86 -6.69 6.64
C VAL A 182 -1.76 -5.57 7.14
N HIS A 183 -1.74 -4.44 6.45
CA HIS A 183 -2.67 -3.35 6.67
C HIS A 183 -3.51 -3.17 5.42
N PHE A 184 -4.76 -2.76 5.55
CA PHE A 184 -5.62 -2.61 4.40
C PHE A 184 -6.68 -1.54 4.57
N LEU A 185 -7.09 -0.99 3.45
CA LEU A 185 -8.24 -0.13 3.30
C LEU A 185 -9.27 -0.87 2.46
N ALA A 186 -10.52 -0.83 2.88
CA ALA A 186 -11.64 -1.40 2.14
C ALA A 186 -12.83 -0.42 2.11
N GLY A 187 -13.76 -0.64 1.18
CA GLY A 187 -14.96 0.17 1.02
C GLY A 187 -16.13 -0.61 0.45
N ARG A 188 -17.28 0.07 0.37
CA ARG A 188 -18.51 -0.50 -0.23
C ARG A 188 -18.49 -0.52 -1.74
N THR A 189 -17.72 0.37 -2.36
CA THR A 189 -17.65 0.52 -3.80
C THR A 189 -16.40 -0.16 -4.34
N GLN A 190 -16.58 -0.94 -5.41
CA GLN A 190 -15.46 -1.58 -6.09
C GLN A 190 -14.58 -0.52 -6.78
N PRO A 191 -13.25 -0.52 -6.57
CA PRO A 191 -12.36 0.38 -7.27
C PRO A 191 -12.19 -0.04 -8.74
N LEU A 192 -11.87 0.91 -9.59
CA LEU A 192 -11.33 0.64 -10.92
C LEU A 192 -9.83 0.41 -10.82
N GLN A 193 -9.38 -0.73 -11.31
CA GLN A 193 -7.95 -1.03 -11.39
C GLN A 193 -7.31 -0.23 -12.53
N VAL A 194 -6.07 0.16 -12.26
CA VAL A 194 -5.21 0.83 -13.24
C VAL A 194 -3.97 -0.03 -13.42
N GLU A 195 -3.66 -0.39 -14.67
CA GLU A 195 -2.42 -1.07 -15.03
C GLU A 195 -1.45 -0.08 -15.67
N ASN A 196 -0.15 -0.36 -15.57
CA ASN A 196 0.89 0.44 -16.19
C ASN A 196 1.16 -0.07 -17.61
N PRO A 197 0.95 0.75 -18.66
CA PRO A 197 1.15 0.31 -20.04
C PRO A 197 2.60 -0.05 -20.38
N ARG A 198 3.56 0.33 -19.53
CA ARG A 198 4.99 -0.03 -19.67
C ARG A 198 5.33 -1.38 -19.04
N GLN A 199 4.40 -2.00 -18.30
CA GLN A 199 4.63 -3.20 -17.51
C GLN A 199 3.63 -4.30 -17.87
N VAL A 200 4.05 -5.55 -17.80
CA VAL A 200 3.14 -6.67 -17.76
C VAL A 200 2.39 -6.67 -16.42
N SER A 201 1.09 -6.95 -16.43
CA SER A 201 0.33 -7.08 -15.19
C SER A 201 0.98 -8.11 -14.28
N ALA A 202 1.07 -7.80 -12.97
CA ALA A 202 1.85 -8.61 -12.03
C ALA A 202 1.41 -10.07 -12.00
N TYR A 203 0.12 -10.32 -12.15
CA TYR A 203 -0.48 -11.67 -12.18
C TYR A 203 -0.21 -12.46 -13.47
N HIS A 204 0.43 -11.85 -14.48
CA HIS A 204 0.91 -12.50 -15.70
C HIS A 204 2.45 -12.66 -15.73
N TYR A 205 3.13 -12.43 -14.61
CA TYR A 205 4.58 -12.61 -14.56
C TYR A 205 4.95 -14.08 -14.82
N PRO A 206 6.04 -14.31 -15.59
CA PRO A 206 6.50 -15.66 -15.89
C PRO A 206 6.97 -16.41 -14.63
N SER A 207 6.98 -17.74 -14.72
CA SER A 207 7.28 -18.64 -13.59
C SER A 207 8.69 -18.54 -13.02
N GLU A 208 9.61 -17.86 -13.71
CA GLU A 208 10.95 -17.56 -13.21
C GLU A 208 10.91 -16.69 -11.94
N TYR A 209 9.85 -15.87 -11.77
CA TYR A 209 9.65 -15.05 -10.58
C TYR A 209 8.97 -15.79 -9.42
N GLY A 210 8.61 -17.04 -9.62
CA GLY A 210 8.04 -17.91 -8.59
C GLY A 210 6.94 -18.83 -9.13
N PRO A 211 6.55 -19.85 -8.33
CA PRO A 211 5.51 -20.82 -8.73
C PRO A 211 4.11 -20.19 -8.80
N ARG A 212 3.90 -19.04 -8.20
CA ARG A 212 2.68 -18.23 -8.27
C ARG A 212 3.03 -16.77 -8.50
N SER A 213 2.36 -16.13 -9.45
CA SER A 213 2.51 -14.70 -9.71
C SER A 213 1.90 -13.85 -8.61
N PRO A 214 2.41 -12.62 -8.38
CA PRO A 214 1.82 -11.68 -7.44
C PRO A 214 0.38 -11.29 -7.82
N SER A 215 -0.47 -11.05 -6.82
CA SER A 215 -1.88 -10.70 -7.00
C SER A 215 -2.11 -9.23 -6.62
N PHE A 216 -1.84 -8.31 -7.53
CA PHE A 216 -2.09 -6.87 -7.34
C PHE A 216 -2.23 -6.13 -8.67
N SER A 217 -2.96 -5.00 -8.69
CA SER A 217 -2.98 -4.01 -9.76
C SER A 217 -1.99 -2.88 -9.48
N ARG A 218 -1.60 -2.11 -10.51
CA ARG A 218 -0.62 -1.01 -10.37
C ARG A 218 -1.16 0.20 -9.64
N ALA A 219 -2.47 0.44 -9.72
CA ALA A 219 -3.17 1.40 -8.89
C ALA A 219 -4.67 1.07 -8.81
N ALA A 220 -5.35 1.76 -7.91
CA ALA A 220 -6.80 1.75 -7.76
C ALA A 220 -7.34 3.18 -7.80
N VAL A 221 -8.41 3.40 -8.56
CA VAL A 221 -9.15 4.66 -8.65
C VAL A 221 -10.57 4.41 -8.18
N PHE A 222 -11.09 5.25 -7.29
CA PHE A 222 -12.47 5.15 -6.80
C PHE A 222 -13.02 6.50 -6.35
N ASP A 223 -14.35 6.60 -6.30
CA ASP A 223 -15.04 7.75 -5.72
C ASP A 223 -14.81 7.78 -4.20
N ALA A 224 -14.12 8.80 -3.73
CA ALA A 224 -13.82 9.02 -2.31
C ALA A 224 -14.92 9.80 -1.57
N GLY A 225 -16.01 10.14 -2.24
CA GLY A 225 -17.10 10.95 -1.71
C GLY A 225 -16.86 12.45 -1.89
N ALA A 226 -17.93 13.25 -1.74
CA ALA A 226 -17.90 14.72 -1.86
C ALA A 226 -17.28 15.25 -3.17
N GLY A 227 -17.43 14.53 -4.28
CA GLY A 227 -16.88 14.94 -5.58
C GLY A 227 -15.36 14.81 -5.66
N GLN A 228 -14.76 13.98 -4.82
CA GLN A 228 -13.34 13.67 -4.83
C GLN A 228 -13.11 12.25 -5.36
N VAL A 229 -12.09 12.10 -6.18
CA VAL A 229 -11.59 10.80 -6.65
C VAL A 229 -10.28 10.51 -5.91
N ALA A 230 -10.17 9.30 -5.37
CA ALA A 230 -8.93 8.78 -4.82
C ALA A 230 -8.15 7.99 -5.86
N LEU A 231 -6.84 8.17 -5.87
CA LEU A 231 -5.86 7.34 -6.58
C LEU A 231 -4.89 6.76 -5.57
N LEU A 232 -4.85 5.43 -5.48
CA LEU A 232 -3.90 4.70 -4.63
C LEU A 232 -2.94 3.91 -5.52
N ILE A 233 -1.66 4.33 -5.57
CA ILE A 233 -0.63 3.73 -6.44
C ILE A 233 0.13 2.68 -5.64
N SER A 234 0.22 1.48 -6.19
CA SER A 234 0.99 0.34 -5.68
C SER A 234 2.49 0.65 -5.64
N GLY A 235 3.23 -0.15 -4.88
CA GLY A 235 4.69 -0.12 -4.94
C GLY A 235 5.17 -0.19 -6.38
N THR A 236 5.88 0.86 -6.80
CA THR A 236 6.38 1.06 -8.15
C THR A 236 7.90 1.12 -8.11
N ALA A 237 8.55 0.32 -8.93
CA ALA A 237 10.01 0.20 -8.99
C ALA A 237 10.49 0.22 -10.45
N SER A 238 11.81 0.10 -10.65
CA SER A 238 12.48 0.08 -11.96
C SER A 238 12.22 -1.24 -12.71
N ILE A 239 10.98 -1.42 -13.19
CA ILE A 239 10.55 -2.60 -13.94
C ILE A 239 9.91 -2.14 -15.26
N VAL A 240 10.32 -2.73 -16.39
CA VAL A 240 9.71 -2.55 -17.71
C VAL A 240 9.35 -3.93 -18.27
N GLY A 241 8.16 -4.08 -18.82
CA GLY A 241 7.61 -5.40 -19.06
C GLY A 241 7.50 -6.17 -17.74
N HIS A 242 8.23 -7.26 -17.59
CA HIS A 242 8.40 -8.00 -16.35
C HIS A 242 9.83 -7.94 -15.79
N ALA A 243 10.78 -7.32 -16.52
CA ALA A 243 12.19 -7.32 -16.17
C ALA A 243 12.57 -6.12 -15.27
N SER A 244 13.39 -6.38 -14.24
CA SER A 244 14.05 -5.34 -13.46
C SER A 244 15.14 -4.69 -14.31
N LEU A 245 15.22 -3.35 -14.32
CA LEU A 245 16.22 -2.61 -15.04
C LEU A 245 17.24 -1.94 -14.09
N HIS A 246 18.40 -1.60 -14.63
CA HIS A 246 19.44 -0.78 -13.97
C HIS A 246 19.94 -1.41 -12.66
N ALA A 247 20.19 -2.73 -12.64
CA ALA A 247 20.71 -3.41 -11.45
C ALA A 247 21.99 -2.74 -10.94
N GLY A 248 22.04 -2.41 -9.64
CA GLY A 248 23.18 -1.76 -9.00
C GLY A 248 23.28 -0.23 -9.20
N ASP A 249 22.37 0.39 -9.95
CA ASP A 249 22.34 1.84 -10.17
C ASP A 249 21.06 2.46 -9.60
N VAL A 250 21.11 2.94 -8.36
CA VAL A 250 19.97 3.55 -7.68
C VAL A 250 19.49 4.83 -8.39
N ALA A 251 20.38 5.58 -9.03
CA ALA A 251 20.00 6.79 -9.74
C ALA A 251 19.17 6.49 -10.98
N ALA A 252 19.61 5.53 -11.78
CA ALA A 252 18.87 5.09 -12.95
C ALA A 252 17.55 4.41 -12.55
N GLN A 253 17.54 3.59 -11.47
CA GLN A 253 16.32 3.00 -10.95
C GLN A 253 15.32 4.05 -10.45
N THR A 254 15.76 5.11 -9.78
CA THR A 254 14.89 6.19 -9.32
C THR A 254 14.23 6.89 -10.50
N ARG A 255 14.98 7.23 -11.56
CA ARG A 255 14.42 7.86 -12.77
C ARG A 255 13.42 6.95 -13.48
N GLU A 256 13.74 5.66 -13.62
CA GLU A 256 12.85 4.67 -14.23
C GLU A 256 11.55 4.50 -13.42
N THR A 257 11.65 4.51 -12.08
CA THR A 257 10.51 4.48 -11.18
C THR A 257 9.60 5.70 -11.37
N LEU A 258 10.17 6.91 -11.48
CA LEU A 258 9.41 8.12 -11.75
C LEU A 258 8.70 8.05 -13.11
N THR A 259 9.37 7.57 -14.15
CA THR A 259 8.77 7.35 -15.48
C THR A 259 7.60 6.35 -15.40
N ASN A 260 7.73 5.32 -14.58
CA ASN A 260 6.63 4.36 -14.34
C ASN A 260 5.45 4.99 -13.57
N LEU A 261 5.71 5.87 -12.59
CA LEU A 261 4.66 6.63 -11.92
C LEU A 261 3.89 7.55 -12.89
N GLU A 262 4.60 8.27 -13.78
CA GLU A 262 3.96 9.09 -14.81
C GLU A 262 3.07 8.27 -15.75
N ALA A 263 3.50 7.07 -16.12
CA ALA A 263 2.70 6.16 -16.93
C ALA A 263 1.43 5.69 -16.21
N VAL A 264 1.51 5.41 -14.90
CA VAL A 264 0.33 5.09 -14.07
C VAL A 264 -0.61 6.29 -13.96
N LEU A 265 -0.09 7.50 -13.75
CA LEU A 265 -0.90 8.72 -13.72
C LEU A 265 -1.63 8.95 -15.06
N SER A 266 -0.92 8.73 -16.18
CA SER A 266 -1.52 8.82 -17.52
C SER A 266 -2.65 7.80 -17.70
N ALA A 267 -2.47 6.56 -17.24
CA ALA A 267 -3.49 5.52 -17.30
C ALA A 267 -4.68 5.82 -16.35
N ALA A 268 -4.43 6.38 -15.17
CA ALA A 268 -5.49 6.78 -14.23
C ALA A 268 -6.41 7.88 -14.78
N ARG A 269 -5.88 8.78 -15.62
CA ARG A 269 -6.68 9.83 -16.32
C ARG A 269 -7.72 9.24 -17.28
N GLN A 270 -7.56 8.01 -17.73
CA GLN A 270 -8.56 7.31 -18.53
C GLN A 270 -9.72 6.76 -17.68
N ARG A 271 -9.50 6.60 -16.37
CA ARG A 271 -10.45 6.05 -15.41
C ARG A 271 -11.19 7.12 -14.59
N SER A 272 -10.82 8.40 -14.74
CA SER A 272 -11.49 9.50 -14.04
C SER A 272 -11.33 10.82 -14.76
N SER A 273 -12.16 11.82 -14.40
CA SER A 273 -11.97 13.20 -14.80
C SER A 273 -11.00 13.95 -13.88
N ALA A 274 -10.63 13.36 -12.74
CA ALA A 274 -9.69 13.95 -11.80
C ALA A 274 -8.28 14.08 -12.42
N ARG A 275 -7.60 15.15 -12.08
CA ARG A 275 -6.22 15.38 -12.50
C ARG A 275 -5.29 15.10 -11.35
N PHE A 276 -4.39 14.15 -11.57
CA PHE A 276 -3.33 13.78 -10.64
C PHE A 276 -1.99 14.15 -11.26
N GLU A 277 -1.22 14.99 -10.57
CA GLU A 277 0.10 15.43 -11.02
C GLU A 277 1.19 14.86 -10.09
N LEU A 278 2.35 14.58 -10.66
CA LEU A 278 3.42 13.85 -9.96
C LEU A 278 3.95 14.63 -8.72
N ASP A 279 4.02 15.96 -8.85
CA ASP A 279 4.48 16.88 -7.80
C ASP A 279 3.47 17.11 -6.66
N GLN A 280 2.25 16.57 -6.81
CA GLN A 280 1.16 16.67 -5.83
C GLN A 280 0.87 15.34 -5.11
N LEU A 281 1.58 14.27 -5.45
CA LEU A 281 1.40 12.97 -4.81
C LEU A 281 1.93 12.98 -3.37
N SER A 282 1.25 12.26 -2.50
CA SER A 282 1.81 11.89 -1.19
C SER A 282 2.69 10.64 -1.35
N LEU A 283 4.01 10.82 -1.34
CA LEU A 283 4.97 9.75 -1.61
C LEU A 283 5.41 9.03 -0.34
N THR A 284 5.50 7.70 -0.41
CA THR A 284 6.28 6.88 0.53
C THR A 284 7.35 6.15 -0.27
N VAL A 285 8.61 6.41 0.05
CA VAL A 285 9.78 5.99 -0.70
C VAL A 285 10.57 4.99 0.13
N TYR A 286 10.73 3.79 -0.39
CA TYR A 286 11.53 2.73 0.23
C TYR A 286 12.86 2.65 -0.46
N VAL A 287 13.95 2.74 0.31
CA VAL A 287 15.32 2.70 -0.17
C VAL A 287 16.04 1.54 0.52
N ARG A 288 16.59 0.62 -0.26
CA ARG A 288 17.24 -0.59 0.26
C ARG A 288 18.44 -0.26 1.15
N HIS A 289 19.32 0.61 0.66
CA HIS A 289 20.53 1.02 1.38
C HIS A 289 20.40 2.45 1.89
N ALA A 290 20.50 2.63 3.19
CA ALA A 290 20.38 3.97 3.80
C ALA A 290 21.36 4.99 3.24
N SER A 291 22.53 4.55 2.73
CA SER A 291 23.52 5.39 2.05
C SER A 291 22.99 6.08 0.79
N ASP A 292 21.99 5.49 0.13
CA ASP A 292 21.46 5.98 -1.14
C ASP A 292 20.36 7.03 -0.95
N ALA A 293 19.88 7.20 0.29
CA ALA A 293 18.76 8.08 0.60
C ALA A 293 18.94 9.53 0.14
N ALA A 294 20.15 10.08 0.33
CA ALA A 294 20.45 11.45 -0.09
C ALA A 294 20.41 11.62 -1.62
N GLN A 295 20.92 10.62 -2.35
CA GLN A 295 20.90 10.62 -3.81
C GLN A 295 19.49 10.48 -4.35
N VAL A 296 18.68 9.59 -3.78
CA VAL A 296 17.26 9.43 -4.14
C VAL A 296 16.50 10.73 -3.91
N LEU A 297 16.66 11.37 -2.74
CA LEU A 297 16.04 12.67 -2.46
C LEU A 297 16.44 13.77 -3.44
N SER A 298 17.72 13.86 -3.80
CA SER A 298 18.21 14.82 -4.80
C SER A 298 17.51 14.61 -6.14
N LEU A 299 17.42 13.36 -6.60
CA LEU A 299 16.77 13.02 -7.88
C LEU A 299 15.27 13.29 -7.87
N LEU A 300 14.61 13.06 -6.74
CA LEU A 300 13.21 13.46 -6.57
C LEU A 300 13.06 14.99 -6.64
N GLY A 301 13.98 15.74 -6.01
CA GLY A 301 14.00 17.20 -6.07
C GLY A 301 14.20 17.74 -7.49
N ASP A 302 15.10 17.13 -8.26
CA ASP A 302 15.35 17.50 -9.66
C ASP A 302 14.10 17.23 -10.54
N ALA A 303 13.38 16.15 -10.30
CA ALA A 303 12.25 15.74 -11.10
C ALA A 303 10.94 16.46 -10.73
N LEU A 304 10.70 16.67 -9.43
CA LEU A 304 9.44 17.22 -8.91
C LEU A 304 9.50 18.74 -8.69
N GLY A 305 10.71 19.29 -8.57
CA GLY A 305 10.95 20.65 -8.10
C GLY A 305 11.16 20.71 -6.59
N ALA A 306 12.08 21.58 -6.16
CA ALA A 306 12.48 21.69 -4.76
C ALA A 306 11.34 22.07 -3.79
N ASP A 307 10.35 22.81 -4.28
CA ASP A 307 9.20 23.29 -3.51
C ASP A 307 7.95 22.37 -3.65
N ALA A 308 8.05 21.27 -4.38
CA ALA A 308 6.93 20.35 -4.59
C ALA A 308 6.40 19.79 -3.26
N VAL A 309 5.07 19.74 -3.13
CA VAL A 309 4.40 19.15 -1.97
C VAL A 309 4.82 17.68 -1.81
N ALA A 310 4.89 16.96 -2.91
CA ALA A 310 5.31 15.56 -2.97
C ALA A 310 6.69 15.33 -2.36
N LEU A 311 7.65 16.23 -2.60
CA LEU A 311 9.00 16.14 -2.05
C LEU A 311 9.03 16.51 -0.56
N ARG A 312 8.41 17.65 -0.21
CA ARG A 312 8.41 18.18 1.16
C ARG A 312 7.80 17.22 2.16
N ASP A 313 6.71 16.55 1.76
CA ASP A 313 5.94 15.66 2.60
C ASP A 313 6.30 14.17 2.39
N ALA A 314 7.31 13.88 1.58
CA ALA A 314 7.77 12.51 1.33
C ALA A 314 8.21 11.81 2.62
N VAL A 315 7.78 10.57 2.78
CA VAL A 315 8.29 9.67 3.83
C VAL A 315 9.34 8.76 3.22
N LEU A 316 10.57 8.81 3.72
CA LEU A 316 11.64 7.91 3.33
C LEU A 316 11.83 6.83 4.38
N LEU A 317 11.85 5.59 3.92
CA LEU A 317 12.00 4.40 4.76
C LEU A 317 13.14 3.51 4.24
N GLN A 318 13.88 2.91 5.15
CA GLN A 318 14.76 1.81 4.79
C GLN A 318 13.94 0.53 4.68
N GLY A 319 13.93 -0.09 3.50
CA GLY A 319 13.19 -1.33 3.27
C GLY A 319 13.72 -2.09 2.07
N ASP A 320 13.64 -3.41 2.15
CA ASP A 320 13.96 -4.28 1.02
C ASP A 320 12.79 -4.31 0.04
N VAL A 321 13.11 -4.31 -1.24
CA VAL A 321 12.13 -4.42 -2.32
C VAL A 321 11.92 -5.90 -2.64
N CYS A 322 10.79 -6.23 -3.23
CA CYS A 322 10.37 -7.60 -3.55
C CYS A 322 11.36 -8.41 -4.40
N ARG A 323 12.29 -7.76 -5.10
CA ARG A 323 13.40 -8.40 -5.84
C ARG A 323 14.73 -7.84 -5.35
N ARG A 324 15.73 -8.70 -5.22
CA ARG A 324 17.06 -8.36 -4.65
C ARG A 324 17.79 -7.25 -5.39
N GLU A 325 17.64 -7.18 -6.71
CA GLU A 325 18.29 -6.20 -7.58
C GLU A 325 17.60 -4.81 -7.57
N LEU A 326 16.40 -4.69 -6.99
CA LEU A 326 15.71 -3.41 -6.86
C LEU A 326 16.17 -2.67 -5.62
N LEU A 327 16.57 -1.41 -5.80
CA LEU A 327 17.17 -0.55 -4.78
C LEU A 327 16.22 0.51 -4.24
N VAL A 328 15.16 0.82 -5.00
CA VAL A 328 14.16 1.82 -4.65
C VAL A 328 12.78 1.36 -5.12
N GLU A 329 11.77 1.62 -4.29
CA GLU A 329 10.36 1.46 -4.60
C GLU A 329 9.60 2.68 -4.08
N ILE A 330 8.63 3.17 -4.83
CA ILE A 330 7.80 4.32 -4.46
C ILE A 330 6.34 3.92 -4.53
N GLU A 331 5.61 4.11 -3.46
CA GLU A 331 4.16 4.08 -3.44
C GLU A 331 3.60 5.49 -3.24
N ALA A 332 2.36 5.71 -3.66
CA ALA A 332 1.77 7.02 -3.53
C ALA A 332 0.25 6.96 -3.37
N HIS A 333 -0.31 8.07 -2.89
CA HIS A 333 -1.73 8.33 -2.96
C HIS A 333 -2.00 9.80 -3.29
N ALA A 334 -3.17 10.05 -3.89
CA ALA A 334 -3.66 11.39 -4.15
C ALA A 334 -5.18 11.43 -4.13
N PHE A 335 -5.73 12.60 -3.83
CA PHE A 335 -7.15 12.91 -3.90
C PHE A 335 -7.31 14.17 -4.74
N ALA A 336 -8.24 14.16 -5.69
CA ALA A 336 -8.49 15.32 -6.54
C ALA A 336 -9.97 15.42 -6.92
N PRO A 337 -10.49 16.64 -7.14
CA PRO A 337 -11.86 16.84 -7.61
C PRO A 337 -12.10 16.13 -8.96
N GLY A 338 -13.23 15.46 -9.10
CA GLY A 338 -13.59 14.76 -10.32
C GLY A 338 -14.60 13.65 -10.11
N GLU A 339 -14.78 12.86 -11.17
CA GLU A 339 -15.69 11.72 -11.23
C GLU A 339 -14.96 10.50 -11.80
N VAL A 340 -15.29 9.33 -11.30
CA VAL A 340 -14.81 8.04 -11.81
C VAL A 340 -15.53 7.75 -13.14
N ARG A 341 -14.79 7.21 -14.10
CA ARG A 341 -15.30 6.80 -15.42
C ARG A 341 -15.24 5.29 -15.53
N ALA A 342 -16.40 4.66 -15.67
CA ALA A 342 -16.52 3.22 -15.89
C ALA A 342 -15.90 2.75 -17.21
#